data_8557bc03128680da68a6f65fb952036b
#
_entry.id   8557bc03128680da68a6f65fb952036b
#
_cell.length_a   1.000
_cell.length_b   1.000
_cell.length_c   1.000
_cell.angle_alpha   90.00
_cell.angle_beta   90.00
_cell.angle_gamma   90.00
#
_symmetry.space_group_name_H-M   'P 1'
#
loop_
_entity.id
_entity.type
_entity.pdbx_description
1 polymer ?
#
loop_
_entity_poly.entity_id
_entity_poly.type
_entity_poly.pdbx_seq_one_letter_code
_entity_poly.pdbx_strand_id
1 'polypeptide(L)'
;MPKERKTAVKPAKLDVWQKRLADSDVAWKAQMTKMDRREHLYSGDRELRALTKGDEGQKAPHIRNIVFENIESQVSSAIPSPKVTPRRKEDEALAAKIEHWLRCELDRLPFETINDQAERTVPIQGGVGFLVAWDNRKRTHDTVGEEEVAFLHPKQFAPQPGIYTGIQDMDWFIVRQPTTKESIRRRYDVNVEDEGEQE
;
A
#
# COMPACT_ATOMS: atom_id res chain seq x y z
N MET A 1 -1.58 14.05 36.53
CA MET A 1 -1.65 13.46 35.19
C MET A 1 -2.79 14.14 34.44
N PRO A 2 -2.55 14.87 33.33
CA PRO A 2 -3.63 15.49 32.59
C PRO A 2 -4.40 14.43 31.81
N LYS A 3 -5.72 14.39 32.01
CA LYS A 3 -6.64 13.57 31.23
C LYS A 3 -6.63 14.10 29.78
N GLU A 4 -6.10 13.32 28.84
CA GLU A 4 -6.27 13.58 27.41
C GLU A 4 -7.77 13.63 27.08
N ARG A 5 -8.21 14.77 26.58
CA ARG A 5 -9.56 14.94 26.03
C ARG A 5 -9.68 14.07 24.79
N LYS A 6 -10.36 12.92 24.91
CA LYS A 6 -10.84 12.15 23.75
C LYS A 6 -11.77 13.06 22.96
N THR A 7 -11.30 13.59 21.84
CA THR A 7 -12.14 14.29 20.87
C THR A 7 -12.96 13.23 20.12
N ALA A 8 -14.16 12.97 20.62
CA ALA A 8 -15.14 12.19 19.89
C ALA A 8 -15.39 12.89 18.54
N VAL A 9 -15.07 12.22 17.44
CA VAL A 9 -15.37 12.71 16.08
C VAL A 9 -16.89 12.85 15.98
N LYS A 10 -17.37 14.07 15.72
CA LYS A 10 -18.82 14.31 15.59
C LYS A 10 -19.38 13.45 14.46
N PRO A 11 -20.53 12.75 14.64
CA PRO A 11 -21.13 11.86 13.65
C PRO A 11 -21.31 12.51 12.26
N ALA A 12 -21.65 13.80 12.21
CA ALA A 12 -21.75 14.55 10.96
C ALA A 12 -20.46 14.57 10.11
N LYS A 13 -19.29 14.35 10.71
CA LYS A 13 -18.03 14.22 9.95
C LYS A 13 -17.86 12.83 9.35
N LEU A 14 -18.38 11.80 9.99
CA LEU A 14 -18.30 10.43 9.47
C LEU A 14 -19.11 10.28 8.19
N ASP A 15 -20.35 10.80 8.17
CA ASP A 15 -21.22 10.75 6.98
C ASP A 15 -20.56 11.40 5.76
N VAL A 16 -19.84 12.51 5.96
CA VAL A 16 -19.11 13.18 4.88
C VAL A 16 -18.00 12.28 4.31
N TRP A 17 -17.26 11.58 5.18
CA TRP A 17 -16.19 10.70 4.75
C TRP A 17 -16.72 9.43 4.07
N GLN A 18 -17.81 8.87 4.57
CA GLN A 18 -18.50 7.73 3.93
C GLN A 18 -18.99 8.10 2.54
N LYS A 19 -19.59 9.29 2.36
CA LYS A 19 -20.00 9.78 1.05
C LYS A 19 -18.83 9.97 0.11
N ARG A 20 -17.74 10.60 0.57
CA ARG A 20 -16.50 10.76 -0.21
C ARG A 20 -15.92 9.44 -0.67
N LEU A 21 -15.92 8.43 0.21
CA LEU A 21 -15.48 7.08 -0.12
C LEU A 21 -16.37 6.47 -1.20
N ALA A 22 -17.69 6.55 -1.07
CA ALA A 22 -18.63 6.05 -2.06
C ALA A 22 -18.47 6.74 -3.41
N ASP A 23 -18.32 8.07 -3.44
CA ASP A 23 -18.07 8.82 -4.67
C ASP A 23 -16.77 8.40 -5.35
N SER A 24 -15.72 8.17 -4.57
CA SER A 24 -14.45 7.65 -5.08
C SER A 24 -14.60 6.25 -5.65
N ASP A 25 -15.32 5.35 -4.96
CA ASP A 25 -15.53 3.97 -5.41
C ASP A 25 -16.25 3.90 -6.74
N VAL A 26 -17.27 4.72 -6.93
CA VAL A 26 -17.97 4.81 -8.21
C VAL A 26 -17.03 5.29 -9.33
N ALA A 27 -16.27 6.35 -9.09
CA ALA A 27 -15.34 6.89 -10.08
C ALA A 27 -14.17 5.96 -10.39
N TRP A 28 -13.68 5.21 -9.37
CA TRP A 28 -12.51 4.35 -9.49
C TRP A 28 -12.81 2.92 -9.93
N LYS A 29 -14.10 2.53 -9.98
CA LYS A 29 -14.55 1.17 -10.32
C LYS A 29 -13.95 0.64 -11.62
N ALA A 30 -13.93 1.46 -12.68
CA ALA A 30 -13.36 1.05 -13.96
C ALA A 30 -11.84 0.78 -13.89
N GLN A 31 -11.12 1.52 -13.05
CA GLN A 31 -9.70 1.29 -12.82
C GLN A 31 -9.46 0.04 -11.98
N MET A 32 -10.27 -0.19 -10.95
CA MET A 32 -10.21 -1.43 -10.15
C MET A 32 -10.38 -2.67 -11.02
N THR A 33 -11.37 -2.69 -11.91
CA THR A 33 -11.56 -3.81 -12.86
C THR A 33 -10.34 -4.01 -13.77
N LYS A 34 -9.69 -2.94 -14.22
CA LYS A 34 -8.44 -3.06 -15.00
C LYS A 34 -7.29 -3.60 -14.17
N MET A 35 -7.19 -3.21 -12.90
CA MET A 35 -6.19 -3.72 -11.96
C MET A 35 -6.37 -5.21 -11.70
N ASP A 36 -7.61 -5.66 -11.47
CA ASP A 36 -7.94 -7.08 -11.31
C ASP A 36 -7.52 -7.88 -12.56
N ARG A 37 -7.86 -7.38 -13.74
CA ARG A 37 -7.47 -8.04 -14.99
C ARG A 37 -5.95 -8.16 -15.15
N ARG A 38 -5.19 -7.14 -14.76
CA ARG A 38 -3.72 -7.17 -14.83
C ARG A 38 -3.14 -8.21 -13.87
N GLU A 39 -3.69 -8.32 -12.66
CA GLU A 39 -3.28 -9.35 -11.70
C GLU A 39 -3.59 -10.76 -12.20
N HIS A 40 -4.77 -10.99 -12.78
CA HIS A 40 -5.10 -12.26 -13.42
C HIS A 40 -4.13 -12.60 -14.57
N LEU A 41 -3.73 -11.62 -15.36
CA LEU A 41 -2.74 -11.84 -16.41
C LEU A 41 -1.36 -12.20 -15.85
N TYR A 42 -0.96 -11.55 -14.75
CA TYR A 42 0.31 -11.84 -14.08
C TYR A 42 0.29 -13.20 -13.39
N SER A 43 -0.75 -13.54 -12.68
CA SER A 43 -0.91 -14.85 -12.02
C SER A 43 -1.07 -16.01 -13.01
N GLY A 44 -1.34 -15.70 -14.27
CA GLY A 44 -1.61 -16.73 -15.29
C GLY A 44 -3.01 -17.34 -15.18
N ASP A 45 -3.84 -16.76 -14.30
CA ASP A 45 -5.24 -17.12 -14.17
C ASP A 45 -6.00 -16.57 -15.38
N ARG A 46 -6.06 -17.40 -16.41
CA ARG A 46 -6.86 -17.12 -17.60
C ARG A 46 -8.17 -17.85 -17.46
N GLU A 47 -9.27 -17.16 -17.71
CA GLU A 47 -10.55 -17.80 -17.95
C GLU A 47 -10.36 -18.77 -19.13
N LEU A 48 -10.07 -20.01 -18.81
CA LEU A 48 -10.09 -21.07 -19.79
C LEU A 48 -11.50 -21.12 -20.35
N ARG A 49 -11.62 -20.92 -21.66
CA ARG A 49 -12.88 -21.09 -22.37
C ARG A 49 -13.50 -22.39 -21.88
N ALA A 50 -14.69 -22.33 -21.30
CA ALA A 50 -15.38 -23.49 -20.83
C ALA A 50 -15.40 -24.56 -21.97
N LEU A 51 -14.82 -25.72 -21.66
CA LEU A 51 -14.77 -26.83 -22.61
C LEU A 51 -16.22 -27.14 -23.05
N THR A 52 -16.48 -27.02 -24.34
CA THR A 52 -17.77 -27.39 -24.90
C THR A 52 -17.87 -28.90 -24.94
N LYS A 53 -19.11 -29.45 -24.91
CA LYS A 53 -19.46 -30.87 -24.94
C LYS A 53 -18.95 -31.56 -26.21
N GLY A 54 -17.72 -31.66 -26.48
CA GLY A 54 -17.01 -32.21 -27.63
C GLY A 54 -15.51 -32.16 -27.43
N ASP A 55 -15.08 -31.43 -26.41
CA ASP A 55 -13.65 -31.27 -26.05
C ASP A 55 -13.24 -32.28 -24.95
N GLU A 56 -14.10 -33.28 -24.66
CA GLU A 56 -13.81 -34.30 -23.67
C GLU A 56 -12.58 -35.12 -24.11
N GLY A 57 -11.51 -34.98 -23.35
CA GLY A 57 -10.22 -35.65 -23.61
C GLY A 57 -9.13 -34.78 -24.22
N GLN A 58 -9.39 -33.53 -24.56
CA GLN A 58 -8.33 -32.60 -24.92
C GLN A 58 -7.58 -32.15 -23.65
N LYS A 59 -6.25 -32.29 -23.68
CA LYS A 59 -5.41 -31.73 -22.62
C LYS A 59 -5.53 -30.20 -22.66
N ALA A 60 -5.72 -29.58 -21.47
CA ALA A 60 -5.67 -28.14 -21.38
C ALA A 60 -4.35 -27.60 -22.03
N PRO A 61 -4.44 -26.62 -22.93
CA PRO A 61 -3.25 -26.12 -23.59
C PRO A 61 -2.27 -25.56 -22.54
N HIS A 62 -1.03 -26.02 -22.59
CA HIS A 62 0.04 -25.48 -21.76
C HIS A 62 0.36 -24.08 -22.26
N ILE A 63 -0.12 -23.07 -21.54
CA ILE A 63 0.10 -21.67 -21.90
C ILE A 63 1.26 -21.15 -21.04
N ARG A 64 2.35 -20.77 -21.69
CA ARG A 64 3.48 -20.12 -21.04
C ARG A 64 3.07 -18.71 -20.57
N ASN A 65 3.33 -18.37 -19.30
CA ASN A 65 3.02 -17.06 -18.77
C ASN A 65 4.20 -16.09 -19.01
N ILE A 66 4.29 -15.55 -20.22
CA ILE A 66 5.34 -14.61 -20.64
C ILE A 66 5.31 -13.32 -19.82
N VAL A 67 4.11 -12.90 -19.35
CA VAL A 67 3.97 -11.69 -18.52
C VAL A 67 4.68 -11.88 -17.19
N PHE A 68 4.43 -12.99 -16.52
CA PHE A 68 5.10 -13.35 -15.28
C PHE A 68 6.61 -13.42 -15.47
N GLU A 69 7.08 -14.18 -16.46
CA GLU A 69 8.52 -14.35 -16.71
C GLU A 69 9.23 -13.01 -16.99
N ASN A 70 8.59 -12.13 -17.75
CA ASN A 70 9.17 -10.83 -18.07
C ASN A 70 9.25 -9.93 -16.84
N ILE A 71 8.23 -9.90 -15.99
CA ILE A 71 8.23 -9.11 -14.77
C ILE A 71 9.26 -9.66 -13.78
N GLU A 72 9.25 -10.97 -13.51
CA GLU A 72 10.20 -11.58 -12.56
C GLU A 72 11.67 -11.44 -13.03
N SER A 73 11.91 -11.38 -14.33
CA SER A 73 13.27 -11.11 -14.83
C SER A 73 13.77 -9.69 -14.60
N GLN A 74 12.87 -8.74 -14.31
CA GLN A 74 13.20 -7.34 -14.05
C GLN A 74 13.31 -7.03 -12.56
N VAL A 75 12.73 -7.88 -11.71
CA VAL A 75 12.76 -7.68 -10.25
C VAL A 75 14.20 -7.88 -9.76
N SER A 76 14.73 -6.86 -9.11
CA SER A 76 16.04 -6.88 -8.48
C SER A 76 15.85 -6.73 -6.97
N SER A 77 16.27 -7.71 -6.20
CA SER A 77 16.21 -7.63 -4.74
C SER A 77 17.27 -6.71 -4.12
N ALA A 78 18.14 -6.13 -4.94
CA ALA A 78 19.20 -5.26 -4.45
C ALA A 78 18.71 -3.83 -4.22
N ILE A 79 18.64 -3.42 -2.97
CA ILE A 79 18.38 -2.02 -2.62
C ILE A 79 19.66 -1.22 -2.77
N PRO A 80 19.67 -0.14 -3.58
CA PRO A 80 20.84 0.71 -3.67
C PRO A 80 21.09 1.40 -2.33
N SER A 81 22.34 1.37 -1.89
CA SER A 81 22.74 2.03 -0.63
C SER A 81 22.46 3.54 -0.72
N PRO A 82 21.79 4.14 0.25
CA PRO A 82 21.51 5.56 0.24
C PRO A 82 22.81 6.34 0.26
N LYS A 83 22.89 7.41 -0.55
CA LYS A 83 24.01 8.33 -0.57
C LYS A 83 23.54 9.75 -0.32
N VAL A 84 24.09 10.39 0.71
CA VAL A 84 23.76 11.77 1.06
C VAL A 84 24.88 12.69 0.62
N THR A 85 24.55 13.63 -0.27
CA THR A 85 25.51 14.61 -0.77
C THR A 85 25.27 15.95 -0.11
N PRO A 86 26.28 16.55 0.59
CA PRO A 86 26.14 17.83 1.22
C PRO A 86 25.99 18.96 0.18
N ARG A 87 25.16 19.95 0.46
CA ARG A 87 25.05 21.15 -0.39
C ARG A 87 26.19 22.13 -0.16
N ARG A 88 26.74 22.14 1.05
CA ARG A 88 27.84 23.01 1.47
C ARG A 88 28.95 22.15 2.06
N LYS A 89 30.17 22.56 1.89
CA LYS A 89 31.34 21.85 2.41
C LYS A 89 31.33 21.70 3.93
N GLU A 90 30.74 22.67 4.63
CA GLU A 90 30.56 22.67 6.09
C GLU A 90 29.65 21.56 6.60
N ASP A 91 28.74 21.04 5.73
CA ASP A 91 27.73 20.03 6.07
C ASP A 91 28.21 18.58 5.82
N GLU A 92 29.49 18.38 5.42
CA GLU A 92 30.01 17.03 5.11
C GLU A 92 29.87 16.05 6.29
N ALA A 93 30.19 16.51 7.50
CA ALA A 93 30.09 15.67 8.70
C ALA A 93 28.62 15.32 9.05
N LEU A 94 27.70 16.24 8.79
CA LEU A 94 26.26 16.02 9.00
C LEU A 94 25.72 15.08 7.94
N ALA A 95 26.10 15.24 6.68
CA ALA A 95 25.70 14.37 5.59
C ALA A 95 26.13 12.92 5.83
N ALA A 96 27.35 12.70 6.30
CA ALA A 96 27.84 11.37 6.65
C ALA A 96 27.05 10.73 7.81
N LYS A 97 26.66 11.51 8.82
CA LYS A 97 25.81 11.02 9.92
C LYS A 97 24.41 10.63 9.43
N ILE A 98 23.81 11.46 8.59
CA ILE A 98 22.48 11.19 8.00
C ILE A 98 22.55 9.94 7.11
N GLU A 99 23.59 9.78 6.30
CA GLU A 99 23.80 8.60 5.47
C GLU A 99 23.90 7.31 6.31
N HIS A 100 24.68 7.37 7.38
CA HIS A 100 24.81 6.24 8.30
C HIS A 100 23.47 5.91 8.97
N TRP A 101 22.76 6.90 9.46
CA TRP A 101 21.45 6.74 10.06
C TRP A 101 20.43 6.12 9.07
N LEU A 102 20.38 6.64 7.84
CA LEU A 102 19.50 6.07 6.80
C LEU A 102 19.80 4.59 6.51
N ARG A 103 21.07 4.20 6.48
CA ARG A 103 21.44 2.78 6.31
C ARG A 103 20.94 1.94 7.46
N CYS A 104 21.16 2.38 8.70
CA CYS A 104 20.67 1.67 9.89
C CYS A 104 19.14 1.56 9.89
N GLU A 105 18.42 2.60 9.45
CA GLU A 105 16.96 2.55 9.38
C GLU A 105 16.45 1.61 8.27
N LEU A 106 17.10 1.58 7.10
CA LEU A 106 16.75 0.64 6.04
C LEU A 106 17.02 -0.82 6.45
N ASP A 107 18.08 -1.07 7.21
CA ASP A 107 18.38 -2.40 7.73
C ASP A 107 17.40 -2.82 8.85
N ARG A 108 16.94 -1.85 9.66
CA ARG A 108 15.96 -2.08 10.74
C ARG A 108 14.56 -2.35 10.17
N LEU A 109 14.17 -1.63 9.14
CA LEU A 109 12.90 -1.81 8.46
C LEU A 109 12.99 -3.04 7.54
N PRO A 110 11.93 -3.82 7.36
CA PRO A 110 11.89 -4.90 6.37
C PRO A 110 11.78 -4.33 4.95
N PHE A 111 12.66 -3.37 4.63
CA PHE A 111 12.56 -2.59 3.40
C PHE A 111 12.83 -3.42 2.15
N GLU A 112 13.63 -4.46 2.25
CA GLU A 112 13.84 -5.41 1.14
C GLU A 112 12.51 -6.07 0.72
N THR A 113 11.72 -6.54 1.69
CA THR A 113 10.41 -7.14 1.41
C THR A 113 9.43 -6.13 0.83
N ILE A 114 9.45 -4.90 1.35
CA ILE A 114 8.61 -3.80 0.87
C ILE A 114 9.00 -3.41 -0.55
N ASN A 115 10.30 -3.32 -0.83
CA ASN A 115 10.83 -3.00 -2.15
C ASN A 115 10.51 -4.10 -3.17
N ASP A 116 10.69 -5.35 -2.79
CA ASP A 116 10.37 -6.51 -3.63
C ASP A 116 8.89 -6.54 -4.05
N GLN A 117 7.98 -6.22 -3.12
CA GLN A 117 6.56 -6.04 -3.43
C GLN A 117 6.32 -4.85 -4.38
N ALA A 118 7.03 -3.75 -4.17
CA ALA A 118 6.92 -2.57 -5.00
C ALA A 118 7.41 -2.83 -6.43
N GLU A 119 8.58 -3.45 -6.58
CA GLU A 119 9.17 -3.77 -7.88
C GLU A 119 8.30 -4.70 -8.72
N ARG A 120 7.56 -5.63 -8.10
CA ARG A 120 6.56 -6.45 -8.80
C ARG A 120 5.29 -5.68 -9.12
N THR A 121 4.82 -4.85 -8.19
CA THR A 121 3.54 -4.16 -8.35
C THR A 121 3.61 -3.02 -9.37
N VAL A 122 4.72 -2.30 -9.45
CA VAL A 122 4.89 -1.17 -10.39
C VAL A 122 4.67 -1.58 -11.85
N PRO A 123 5.30 -2.62 -12.41
CA PRO A 123 5.07 -3.02 -13.79
C PRO A 123 3.67 -3.61 -14.03
N ILE A 124 3.04 -4.20 -13.00
CA ILE A 124 1.69 -4.75 -13.11
C ILE A 124 0.64 -3.64 -13.08
N GLN A 125 0.73 -2.73 -12.12
CA GLN A 125 -0.33 -1.76 -11.82
C GLN A 125 -0.04 -0.33 -12.30
N GLY A 126 1.21 -0.03 -12.64
CA GLY A 126 1.65 1.28 -13.10
C GLY A 126 2.11 2.22 -11.99
N GLY A 127 2.07 1.80 -10.74
CA GLY A 127 2.54 2.57 -9.60
C GLY A 127 2.22 1.91 -8.28
N VAL A 128 2.82 2.42 -7.22
CA VAL A 128 2.61 2.01 -5.82
C VAL A 128 2.67 3.23 -4.91
N GLY A 129 2.28 3.07 -3.65
CA GLY A 129 2.49 4.07 -2.61
C GLY A 129 3.29 3.52 -1.45
N PHE A 130 3.98 4.41 -0.76
CA PHE A 130 4.57 4.13 0.53
C PHE A 130 3.95 5.07 1.55
N LEU A 131 3.46 4.50 2.64
CA LEU A 131 3.01 5.26 3.79
C LEU A 131 4.13 5.29 4.81
N VAL A 132 4.68 6.48 5.04
CA VAL A 132 5.64 6.72 6.11
C VAL A 132 4.89 7.35 7.28
N ALA A 133 4.90 6.69 8.42
CA ALA A 133 4.20 7.13 9.61
C ALA A 133 5.11 7.01 10.85
N TRP A 134 4.81 7.79 11.86
CA TRP A 134 5.45 7.68 13.16
C TRP A 134 4.53 6.90 14.13
N ASP A 135 5.01 5.78 14.66
CA ASP A 135 4.29 5.04 15.69
C ASP A 135 4.87 5.33 17.08
N ASN A 136 4.22 6.22 17.81
CA ASN A 136 4.61 6.63 19.16
C ASN A 136 4.37 5.58 20.25
N ARG A 137 3.81 4.42 19.91
CA ARG A 137 3.58 3.31 20.84
C ARG A 137 4.71 2.30 20.85
N LYS A 138 5.48 2.25 19.77
CA LYS A 138 6.69 1.47 19.75
C LYS A 138 7.69 2.09 20.72
N ARG A 139 8.28 1.26 21.58
CA ARG A 139 9.28 1.68 22.55
C ARG A 139 10.48 0.78 22.42
N THR A 140 11.61 1.39 22.11
CA THR A 140 12.93 0.76 22.23
C THR A 140 13.55 1.14 23.57
N HIS A 141 14.73 0.58 23.87
CA HIS A 141 15.44 0.91 25.10
C HIS A 141 15.75 2.41 25.23
N ASP A 142 16.02 3.07 24.11
CA ASP A 142 16.53 4.46 24.10
C ASP A 142 15.52 5.48 23.53
N THR A 143 14.48 5.04 22.80
CA THR A 143 13.57 5.94 22.10
C THR A 143 12.10 5.60 22.35
N VAL A 144 11.27 6.63 22.31
CA VAL A 144 9.81 6.50 22.33
C VAL A 144 9.30 6.89 20.95
N GLY A 145 8.78 5.89 20.25
CA GLY A 145 8.31 6.02 18.86
C GLY A 145 9.37 5.58 17.85
N GLU A 146 8.88 5.08 16.73
CA GLU A 146 9.69 4.66 15.59
C GLU A 146 8.97 4.97 14.28
N GLU A 147 9.76 5.16 13.22
CA GLU A 147 9.21 5.22 11.89
C GLU A 147 8.69 3.86 11.46
N GLU A 148 7.56 3.88 10.79
CA GLU A 148 6.95 2.74 10.13
C GLU A 148 6.77 3.06 8.65
N VAL A 149 7.23 2.17 7.81
CA VAL A 149 7.00 2.24 6.36
C VAL A 149 6.10 1.09 5.96
N ALA A 150 4.95 1.41 5.39
CA ALA A 150 4.02 0.42 4.88
C ALA A 150 3.88 0.54 3.37
N PHE A 151 3.89 -0.60 2.69
CA PHE A 151 3.56 -0.69 1.29
C PHE A 151 2.07 -0.47 1.09
N LEU A 152 1.70 0.36 0.12
CA LEU A 152 0.32 0.61 -0.27
C LEU A 152 0.08 0.17 -1.71
N HIS A 153 -0.74 -0.86 -1.84
CA HIS A 153 -1.18 -1.32 -3.14
C HIS A 153 -2.13 -0.30 -3.79
N PRO A 154 -2.10 -0.07 -5.12
CA PRO A 154 -2.98 0.90 -5.78
C PRO A 154 -4.48 0.69 -5.54
N LYS A 155 -4.92 -0.53 -5.28
CA LYS A 155 -6.31 -0.84 -4.90
C LYS A 155 -6.72 -0.26 -3.53
N GLN A 156 -5.76 0.08 -2.69
CA GLN A 156 -6.03 0.69 -1.38
C GLN A 156 -6.33 2.19 -1.47
N PHE A 157 -6.13 2.78 -2.65
CA PHE A 157 -6.33 4.21 -2.86
C PHE A 157 -7.78 4.52 -3.22
N ALA A 158 -8.31 5.55 -2.57
CA ALA A 158 -9.59 6.16 -2.90
C ALA A 158 -9.38 7.67 -3.07
N PRO A 159 -8.91 8.11 -4.25
CA PRO A 159 -8.63 9.51 -4.54
C PRO A 159 -9.89 10.32 -4.77
N GLN A 160 -9.79 11.64 -4.60
CA GLN A 160 -10.85 12.56 -4.96
C GLN A 160 -11.15 12.48 -6.47
N PRO A 161 -12.43 12.28 -6.87
CA PRO A 161 -12.80 12.26 -8.27
C PRO A 161 -12.56 13.60 -8.97
N GLY A 162 -12.19 13.54 -10.25
CA GLY A 162 -12.07 14.73 -11.11
C GLY A 162 -10.72 15.44 -11.06
N ILE A 163 -9.80 15.07 -10.17
CA ILE A 163 -8.45 15.63 -10.09
C ILE A 163 -7.46 14.58 -10.59
N TYR A 164 -6.73 14.88 -11.65
CA TYR A 164 -5.80 13.97 -12.31
C TYR A 164 -4.36 14.48 -12.34
N THR A 165 -4.13 15.69 -11.85
CA THR A 165 -2.81 16.36 -11.89
C THR A 165 -1.85 15.84 -10.83
N GLY A 166 -2.34 15.51 -9.65
CA GLY A 166 -1.53 14.96 -8.57
C GLY A 166 -2.26 14.89 -7.24
N ILE A 167 -1.71 14.13 -6.32
CA ILE A 167 -2.27 13.97 -4.96
C ILE A 167 -2.26 15.32 -4.20
N GLN A 168 -1.27 16.16 -4.47
CA GLN A 168 -1.11 17.46 -3.80
C GLN A 168 -2.21 18.47 -4.16
N ASP A 169 -2.86 18.27 -5.29
CA ASP A 169 -3.95 19.13 -5.75
C ASP A 169 -5.33 18.69 -5.24
N MET A 170 -5.38 17.56 -4.51
CA MET A 170 -6.60 17.00 -3.95
C MET A 170 -6.91 17.61 -2.59
N ASP A 171 -8.17 17.97 -2.34
CA ASP A 171 -8.63 18.41 -1.03
C ASP A 171 -8.66 17.24 -0.01
N TRP A 172 -8.82 16.01 -0.51
CA TRP A 172 -8.84 14.81 0.30
C TRP A 172 -8.38 13.58 -0.48
N PHE A 173 -7.78 12.66 0.27
CA PHE A 173 -7.31 11.38 -0.22
C PHE A 173 -7.54 10.33 0.87
N ILE A 174 -8.13 9.19 0.51
CA ILE A 174 -8.41 8.13 1.46
C ILE A 174 -7.54 6.91 1.13
N VAL A 175 -6.92 6.35 2.15
CA VAL A 175 -6.17 5.09 2.07
C VAL A 175 -6.90 4.04 2.90
N ARG A 176 -7.19 2.90 2.27
CA ARG A 176 -7.80 1.75 2.92
C ARG A 176 -6.71 0.83 3.45
N GLN A 177 -6.70 0.62 4.74
CA GLN A 177 -5.78 -0.33 5.37
C GLN A 177 -6.59 -1.47 5.98
N PRO A 178 -6.44 -2.72 5.47
CA PRO A 178 -7.03 -3.87 6.12
C PRO A 178 -6.39 -4.05 7.49
N THR A 179 -7.22 -4.20 8.52
CA THR A 179 -6.74 -4.34 9.91
C THR A 179 -7.69 -5.24 10.69
N THR A 180 -7.21 -5.78 11.80
CA THR A 180 -8.02 -6.63 12.67
C THR A 180 -8.78 -5.80 13.70
N LYS A 181 -9.91 -6.30 14.19
CA LYS A 181 -10.69 -5.68 15.28
C LYS A 181 -9.84 -5.43 16.52
N GLU A 182 -8.99 -6.38 16.88
CA GLU A 182 -8.08 -6.23 18.01
C GLU A 182 -7.08 -5.09 17.82
N SER A 183 -6.60 -4.90 16.60
CA SER A 183 -5.71 -3.80 16.26
C SER A 183 -6.44 -2.46 16.39
N ILE A 184 -7.69 -2.38 15.91
CA ILE A 184 -8.53 -1.18 16.08
C ILE A 184 -8.77 -0.90 17.56
N ARG A 185 -9.15 -1.92 18.33
CA ARG A 185 -9.37 -1.80 19.78
C ARG A 185 -8.12 -1.29 20.49
N ARG A 186 -6.95 -1.86 20.18
CA ARG A 186 -5.67 -1.40 20.76
C ARG A 186 -5.32 0.02 20.34
N ARG A 187 -5.63 0.38 19.09
CA ARG A 187 -5.20 1.66 18.50
C ARG A 187 -6.11 2.81 18.93
N TYR A 188 -7.41 2.58 18.97
CA TYR A 188 -8.40 3.62 19.14
C TYR A 188 -9.26 3.46 20.39
N ASP A 189 -9.12 2.35 21.15
CA ASP A 189 -9.92 2.02 22.33
C ASP A 189 -11.43 1.95 21.98
N VAL A 190 -11.75 1.44 20.79
CA VAL A 190 -13.11 1.28 20.27
C VAL A 190 -13.38 -0.19 19.98
N ASN A 191 -14.52 -0.69 20.43
CA ASN A 191 -15.01 -2.01 20.04
C ASN A 191 -15.79 -1.88 18.73
N VAL A 192 -15.38 -2.64 17.71
CA VAL A 192 -16.09 -2.76 16.43
C VAL A 192 -16.90 -4.05 16.46
N GLU A 193 -18.22 -3.94 16.30
CA GLU A 193 -19.12 -5.09 16.14
C GLU A 193 -19.01 -5.62 14.71
N ASP A 194 -19.29 -6.92 14.51
CA ASP A 194 -19.43 -7.47 13.17
C ASP A 194 -20.71 -6.91 12.57
N GLU A 195 -20.61 -6.18 11.48
CA GLU A 195 -21.75 -6.10 10.56
C GLU A 195 -21.96 -7.54 10.04
N GLY A 196 -23.02 -8.18 10.54
CA GLY A 196 -23.35 -9.54 10.15
C GLY A 196 -23.34 -9.66 8.64
N GLU A 197 -22.73 -10.71 8.14
CA GLU A 197 -22.82 -11.09 6.72
C GLU A 197 -24.30 -11.00 6.34
N GLN A 198 -24.66 -10.00 5.58
CA GLN A 198 -25.94 -9.95 4.91
C GLN A 198 -25.86 -11.01 3.81
N GLU A 199 -26.50 -12.17 4.09
CA GLU A 199 -26.78 -13.21 3.11
C GLU A 199 -27.52 -12.67 1.89
#